data_dbc55de3e273c1f9861a18a7c564c05f
#
_entry.id   dbc55de3e273c1f9861a18a7c564c05f
#
_cell.length_a   1.000
_cell.length_b   1.000
_cell.length_c   1.000
_cell.angle_alpha   90.00
_cell.angle_beta   90.00
_cell.angle_gamma   90.00
#
_symmetry.space_group_name_H-M   'P 1'
#
loop_
_entity.id
_entity.type
_entity.pdbx_description
1 polymer ?
#
loop_
_entity_poly.entity_id
_entity_poly.type
_entity_poly.pdbx_seq_one_letter_code
_entity_poly.pdbx_strand_id
1 'polypeptide(L)'
;MPTSYMKLPYEDRVLRPEALRSYDLETGPVGYSLDIGLNYYRGLPLSAVESLELTVDAEPVPEHLILVELNGKLFPTSQLSAAFTEFWPIKKDLRIYVFNGGIEDGPHQVDLRLILRCVYMQFAPGVWGMIDNSASRTLTLQGER
;
A
#
# COMPACT_ATOMS: atom_id res chain seq x y z
N MET A 1 -8.20 -23.65 8.86
CA MET A 1 -8.81 -22.74 9.83
C MET A 1 -9.27 -21.48 9.13
N PRO A 2 -10.53 -21.12 9.21
CA PRO A 2 -10.98 -19.89 8.56
C PRO A 2 -10.38 -18.66 9.22
N THR A 3 -9.94 -17.74 8.42
CA THR A 3 -9.44 -16.46 8.88
C THR A 3 -10.57 -15.44 8.77
N SER A 4 -10.78 -14.67 9.81
CA SER A 4 -11.78 -13.61 9.78
C SER A 4 -11.19 -12.35 9.21
N TYR A 5 -11.85 -11.80 8.20
CA TYR A 5 -11.49 -10.52 7.60
C TYR A 5 -12.52 -9.49 7.99
N MET A 6 -12.05 -8.29 8.33
CA MET A 6 -12.94 -7.17 8.53
C MET A 6 -12.55 -6.03 7.62
N LYS A 7 -13.54 -5.33 7.11
CA LYS A 7 -13.32 -4.16 6.27
C LYS A 7 -14.13 -3.02 6.86
N LEU A 8 -13.41 -1.99 7.33
CA LEU A 8 -14.06 -0.83 7.91
C LEU A 8 -14.56 0.12 6.81
N PRO A 9 -15.46 1.04 7.14
CA PRO A 9 -16.11 1.89 6.12
C PRO A 9 -15.29 3.13 5.77
N TYR A 10 -13.97 3.03 5.77
CA TYR A 10 -13.09 4.15 5.47
C TYR A 10 -12.28 3.90 4.20
N GLU A 11 -12.84 3.12 3.27
CA GLU A 11 -12.12 2.73 2.05
C GLU A 11 -11.71 3.93 1.21
N ASP A 12 -12.46 5.02 1.25
CA ASP A 12 -12.15 6.24 0.52
C ASP A 12 -10.86 6.91 1.01
N ARG A 13 -10.37 6.52 2.20
CA ARG A 13 -9.08 7.01 2.71
C ARG A 13 -7.89 6.29 2.11
N VAL A 14 -8.10 5.10 1.53
CA VAL A 14 -7.01 4.24 1.08
C VAL A 14 -6.38 4.78 -0.20
N LEU A 15 -7.20 5.06 -1.21
CA LEU A 15 -6.72 5.60 -2.48
C LEU A 15 -7.44 6.92 -2.73
N ARG A 16 -6.80 8.03 -2.38
CA ARG A 16 -7.38 9.36 -2.59
C ARG A 16 -7.09 9.82 -4.02
N PRO A 17 -7.85 10.81 -4.53
CA PRO A 17 -7.69 11.24 -5.94
C PRO A 17 -6.29 11.68 -6.32
N GLU A 18 -5.53 12.22 -5.38
CA GLU A 18 -4.18 12.75 -5.63
C GLU A 18 -3.07 11.74 -5.33
N ALA A 19 -3.42 10.47 -5.07
CA ALA A 19 -2.47 9.48 -4.55
C ALA A 19 -1.42 9.03 -5.56
N LEU A 20 -1.76 9.03 -6.85
CA LEU A 20 -0.87 8.50 -7.89
C LEU A 20 -0.05 9.63 -8.50
N ARG A 21 1.29 9.53 -8.42
CA ARG A 21 2.19 10.57 -8.90
C ARG A 21 3.34 9.99 -9.69
N SER A 22 3.78 10.73 -10.70
CA SER A 22 4.97 10.38 -11.46
C SER A 22 6.21 10.61 -10.59
N TYR A 23 7.18 9.70 -10.70
CA TYR A 23 8.46 9.85 -10.04
C TYR A 23 9.54 9.99 -11.10
N ASP A 24 10.08 11.19 -11.22
CA ASP A 24 10.99 11.55 -12.29
C ASP A 24 12.35 11.94 -11.73
N LEU A 25 13.39 11.60 -12.50
CA LEU A 25 14.73 12.14 -12.31
C LEU A 25 15.00 13.14 -13.42
N GLU A 26 16.15 13.83 -13.37
CA GLU A 26 16.50 14.78 -14.42
C GLU A 26 16.50 14.15 -15.81
N THR A 27 16.84 12.88 -15.89
CA THR A 27 16.91 12.14 -17.14
C THR A 27 15.57 11.66 -17.65
N GLY A 28 14.51 11.83 -16.87
CA GLY A 28 13.17 11.41 -17.26
C GLY A 28 12.49 10.58 -16.20
N PRO A 29 11.29 10.04 -16.50
CA PRO A 29 10.54 9.26 -15.53
C PRO A 29 11.23 7.92 -15.25
N VAL A 30 11.26 7.55 -13.97
CA VAL A 30 11.79 6.26 -13.53
C VAL A 30 10.71 5.37 -12.94
N GLY A 31 9.53 5.92 -12.68
CA GLY A 31 8.43 5.17 -12.12
C GLY A 31 7.32 6.05 -11.64
N TYR A 32 6.59 5.55 -10.66
CA TYR A 32 5.51 6.32 -10.04
C TYR A 32 5.43 5.97 -8.56
N SER A 33 4.69 6.80 -7.82
CA SER A 33 4.43 6.53 -6.41
C SER A 33 2.93 6.52 -6.17
N LEU A 34 2.53 5.79 -5.14
CA LEU A 34 1.14 5.66 -4.74
C LEU A 34 1.08 5.83 -3.23
N ASP A 35 0.35 6.84 -2.77
CA ASP A 35 0.17 7.08 -1.35
C ASP A 35 -1.07 6.33 -0.86
N ILE A 36 -0.91 5.52 0.18
CA ILE A 36 -1.96 4.65 0.67
C ILE A 36 -2.31 5.04 2.10
N GLY A 37 -3.60 5.30 2.31
CA GLY A 37 -4.13 5.53 3.64
C GLY A 37 -4.55 4.25 4.32
N LEU A 38 -4.84 4.36 5.60
CA LEU A 38 -5.18 3.21 6.45
C LEU A 38 -6.70 3.15 6.66
N ASN A 39 -7.31 2.04 6.27
CA ASN A 39 -8.74 1.79 6.49
C ASN A 39 -8.92 1.12 7.85
N TYR A 40 -8.58 1.85 8.89
CA TYR A 40 -8.68 1.35 10.25
C TYR A 40 -8.82 2.56 11.19
N TYR A 41 -9.07 2.32 12.45
CA TYR A 41 -9.29 3.39 13.42
C TYR A 41 -8.04 3.73 14.24
N ARG A 42 -6.96 2.99 14.04
CA ARG A 42 -5.70 3.25 14.75
C ARG A 42 -4.52 2.75 13.91
N GLY A 43 -3.34 3.23 14.24
CA GLY A 43 -2.13 2.80 13.54
C GLY A 43 -1.74 1.37 13.88
N LEU A 44 -0.82 0.82 13.10
CA LEU A 44 -0.34 -0.55 13.24
C LEU A 44 1.16 -0.61 12.99
N PRO A 45 1.85 -1.60 13.57
CA PRO A 45 3.25 -1.81 13.19
C PRO A 45 3.34 -2.26 11.72
N LEU A 46 4.38 -1.85 11.04
CA LEU A 46 4.55 -2.19 9.62
C LEU A 46 4.66 -3.71 9.43
N SER A 47 5.16 -4.42 10.45
CA SER A 47 5.24 -5.88 10.40
C SER A 47 3.87 -6.57 10.34
N ALA A 48 2.78 -5.83 10.54
CA ALA A 48 1.43 -6.36 10.44
C ALA A 48 0.96 -6.53 8.99
N VAL A 49 1.73 -6.06 8.01
CA VAL A 49 1.38 -6.25 6.60
C VAL A 49 1.54 -7.73 6.25
N GLU A 50 0.41 -8.38 5.94
CA GLU A 50 0.38 -9.80 5.59
C GLU A 50 0.48 -10.01 4.08
N SER A 51 -0.11 -9.10 3.30
CA SER A 51 -0.15 -9.23 1.85
C SER A 51 -0.23 -7.84 1.24
N LEU A 52 0.59 -7.60 0.24
CA LEU A 52 0.59 -6.35 -0.51
C LEU A 52 0.74 -6.70 -1.98
N GLU A 53 -0.32 -6.48 -2.76
CA GLU A 53 -0.34 -6.75 -4.19
C GLU A 53 -0.93 -5.55 -4.90
N LEU A 54 -0.29 -5.14 -5.99
CA LEU A 54 -0.73 -3.99 -6.76
C LEU A 54 -0.94 -4.40 -8.20
N THR A 55 -2.07 -4.00 -8.76
CA THR A 55 -2.40 -4.18 -10.18
C THR A 55 -2.75 -2.82 -10.75
N VAL A 56 -2.16 -2.48 -11.87
CA VAL A 56 -2.42 -1.21 -12.54
C VAL A 56 -2.82 -1.51 -13.99
N ASP A 57 -3.98 -1.01 -14.38
CA ASP A 57 -4.54 -1.24 -15.72
C ASP A 57 -4.60 -2.71 -16.06
N ALA A 58 -5.07 -3.53 -15.11
CA ALA A 58 -5.22 -4.98 -15.19
C ALA A 58 -3.90 -5.75 -15.31
N GLU A 59 -2.75 -5.08 -15.13
CA GLU A 59 -1.45 -5.74 -15.16
C GLU A 59 -0.87 -5.81 -13.75
N PRO A 60 -0.61 -7.01 -13.22
CA PRO A 60 0.03 -7.13 -11.91
C PRO A 60 1.42 -6.49 -11.92
N VAL A 61 1.71 -5.72 -10.89
CA VAL A 61 3.04 -5.11 -10.74
C VAL A 61 3.97 -6.13 -10.09
N PRO A 62 5.09 -6.44 -10.75
CA PRO A 62 6.04 -7.39 -10.16
C PRO A 62 6.58 -6.90 -8.82
N GLU A 63 6.65 -7.79 -7.86
CA GLU A 63 7.06 -7.45 -6.50
C GLU A 63 8.45 -6.81 -6.44
N HIS A 64 9.37 -7.28 -7.29
CA HIS A 64 10.74 -6.77 -7.25
C HIS A 64 10.86 -5.30 -7.72
N LEU A 65 9.81 -4.74 -8.31
CA LEU A 65 9.79 -3.33 -8.72
C LEU A 65 9.24 -2.42 -7.64
N ILE A 66 8.78 -2.97 -6.53
CA ILE A 66 8.07 -2.22 -5.48
C ILE A 66 8.98 -1.98 -4.27
N LEU A 67 9.05 -0.72 -3.85
CA LEU A 67 9.61 -0.36 -2.55
C LEU A 67 8.56 0.40 -1.75
N VAL A 68 8.54 0.15 -0.47
CA VAL A 68 7.59 0.77 0.46
C VAL A 68 8.36 1.77 1.31
N GLU A 69 7.86 3.01 1.37
CA GLU A 69 8.45 4.04 2.20
C GLU A 69 7.53 4.35 3.39
N LEU A 70 8.12 4.34 4.57
CA LEU A 70 7.44 4.78 5.78
C LEU A 70 8.46 5.42 6.71
N ASN A 71 8.12 6.58 7.26
CA ASN A 71 8.98 7.30 8.22
C ASN A 71 10.38 7.58 7.65
N GLY A 72 10.46 7.84 6.33
CA GLY A 72 11.73 8.16 5.68
C GLY A 72 12.62 6.96 5.38
N LYS A 73 12.11 5.74 5.58
CA LYS A 73 12.85 4.51 5.33
C LYS A 73 12.20 3.71 4.21
N LEU A 74 13.02 3.02 3.43
CA LEU A 74 12.56 2.20 2.30
C LEU A 74 12.68 0.73 2.63
N PHE A 75 11.65 -0.04 2.28
CA PHE A 75 11.59 -1.48 2.53
C PHE A 75 11.18 -2.23 1.28
N PRO A 76 11.91 -3.28 0.89
CA PRO A 76 11.35 -4.24 -0.07
C PRO A 76 10.16 -4.95 0.56
N THR A 77 9.19 -5.37 -0.25
CA THR A 77 7.99 -6.01 0.29
C THR A 77 8.32 -7.27 1.08
N SER A 78 9.38 -7.98 0.69
CA SER A 78 9.81 -9.20 1.38
C SER A 78 10.29 -8.96 2.81
N GLN A 79 10.59 -7.71 3.17
CA GLN A 79 11.11 -7.39 4.51
C GLN A 79 10.08 -6.73 5.42
N LEU A 80 8.86 -6.51 4.95
CA LEU A 80 7.85 -5.85 5.75
C LEU A 80 7.51 -6.64 7.01
N SER A 81 7.45 -7.96 6.91
CA SER A 81 7.11 -8.82 8.05
C SER A 81 8.15 -8.75 9.18
N ALA A 82 9.36 -8.30 8.87
CA ALA A 82 10.43 -8.16 9.86
C ALA A 82 10.54 -6.74 10.41
N ALA A 83 9.71 -5.80 9.95
CA ALA A 83 9.80 -4.40 10.34
C ALA A 83 9.01 -4.15 11.62
N PHE A 84 9.43 -4.76 12.73
CA PHE A 84 8.72 -4.69 14.01
C PHE A 84 8.81 -3.33 14.68
N THR A 85 9.84 -2.56 14.40
CA THR A 85 10.07 -1.29 15.07
C THR A 85 9.51 -0.10 14.30
N GLU A 86 8.98 -0.33 13.09
CA GLU A 86 8.38 0.73 12.30
C GLU A 86 6.89 0.75 12.52
N PHE A 87 6.36 1.91 12.86
CA PHE A 87 4.94 2.08 13.15
C PHE A 87 4.30 2.93 12.07
N TRP A 88 3.17 2.46 11.55
CA TRP A 88 2.35 3.19 10.58
C TRP A 88 1.25 3.92 11.33
N PRO A 89 1.40 5.24 11.58
CA PRO A 89 0.38 6.02 12.28
C PRO A 89 -0.87 6.18 11.43
N ILE A 90 -2.02 6.31 12.09
CA ILE A 90 -3.31 6.39 11.40
C ILE A 90 -3.40 7.54 10.39
N LYS A 91 -2.73 8.65 10.65
CA LYS A 91 -2.81 9.84 9.79
C LYS A 91 -1.69 9.95 8.78
N LYS A 92 -0.82 8.96 8.70
CA LYS A 92 0.31 8.99 7.79
C LYS A 92 0.09 8.02 6.65
N ASP A 93 0.45 8.43 5.44
CA ASP A 93 0.36 7.56 4.29
C ASP A 93 1.54 6.62 4.22
N LEU A 94 1.28 5.40 3.78
CA LEU A 94 2.31 4.47 3.35
C LEU A 94 2.55 4.76 1.87
N ARG A 95 3.79 5.02 1.48
CA ARG A 95 4.08 5.31 0.08
C ARG A 95 4.69 4.11 -0.60
N ILE A 96 4.10 3.73 -1.73
CA ILE A 96 4.64 2.68 -2.58
C ILE A 96 5.32 3.34 -3.76
N TYR A 97 6.57 2.94 -4.03
CA TYR A 97 7.27 3.31 -5.26
C TYR A 97 7.31 2.12 -6.19
N VAL A 98 7.02 2.36 -7.46
CA VAL A 98 7.15 1.35 -8.51
C VAL A 98 8.15 1.86 -9.54
N PHE A 99 9.23 1.13 -9.73
CA PHE A 99 10.33 1.55 -10.60
C PHE A 99 10.29 0.77 -11.91
N ASN A 100 9.34 1.13 -12.75
CA ASN A 100 9.10 0.43 -14.02
C ASN A 100 9.36 1.32 -15.25
N GLY A 101 9.98 2.48 -15.05
CA GLY A 101 10.22 3.44 -16.13
C GLY A 101 9.12 4.45 -16.33
N GLY A 102 8.04 4.36 -15.54
CA GLY A 102 6.94 5.30 -15.61
C GLY A 102 5.72 4.72 -16.30
N ILE A 103 4.61 5.47 -16.23
CA ILE A 103 3.35 5.12 -16.91
C ILE A 103 2.86 6.35 -17.67
N GLU A 104 1.93 6.13 -18.59
CA GLU A 104 1.41 7.21 -19.41
C GLU A 104 0.62 8.23 -18.57
N ASP A 105 0.56 9.45 -19.04
CA ASP A 105 -0.31 10.46 -18.43
C ASP A 105 -1.76 10.04 -18.57
N GLY A 106 -2.58 10.53 -17.65
CA GLY A 106 -4.01 10.31 -17.72
C GLY A 106 -4.50 9.33 -16.66
N PRO A 107 -5.71 8.81 -16.84
CA PRO A 107 -6.32 7.94 -15.84
C PRO A 107 -5.77 6.51 -15.91
N HIS A 108 -5.66 5.88 -14.73
CA HIS A 108 -5.21 4.51 -14.59
C HIS A 108 -6.11 3.81 -13.59
N GLN A 109 -6.49 2.57 -13.89
CA GLN A 109 -7.23 1.74 -12.95
C GLN A 109 -6.23 1.13 -11.96
N VAL A 110 -6.39 1.47 -10.69
CA VAL A 110 -5.48 0.99 -9.64
C VAL A 110 -6.25 0.05 -8.73
N ASP A 111 -5.76 -1.17 -8.61
CA ASP A 111 -6.33 -2.18 -7.73
C ASP A 111 -5.26 -2.56 -6.70
N LEU A 112 -5.52 -2.22 -5.45
CA LEU A 112 -4.62 -2.51 -4.35
C LEU A 112 -5.22 -3.60 -3.49
N ARG A 113 -4.46 -4.67 -3.26
CA ARG A 113 -4.81 -5.67 -2.26
C ARG A 113 -3.82 -5.55 -1.12
N LEU A 114 -4.31 -5.09 0.02
CA LEU A 114 -3.48 -4.92 1.20
C LEU A 114 -4.20 -5.51 2.39
N ILE A 115 -3.63 -6.56 2.94
CA ILE A 115 -4.20 -7.26 4.09
C ILE A 115 -3.26 -7.05 5.28
N LEU A 116 -3.84 -6.61 6.38
CA LEU A 116 -3.11 -6.32 7.60
C LEU A 116 -3.57 -7.27 8.70
N ARG A 117 -2.62 -7.71 9.54
CA ARG A 117 -2.95 -8.51 10.71
C ARG A 117 -3.34 -7.58 11.85
N CYS A 118 -4.50 -7.84 12.43
CA CYS A 118 -4.91 -7.13 13.62
C CYS A 118 -4.23 -7.76 14.83
N VAL A 119 -3.19 -7.10 15.32
CA VAL A 119 -2.35 -7.65 16.38
C VAL A 119 -3.07 -7.73 17.73
N TYR A 120 -4.26 -7.12 17.82
CA TYR A 120 -5.05 -7.11 19.05
C TYR A 120 -6.11 -8.22 19.11
N MET A 121 -6.32 -8.93 18.01
CA MET A 121 -7.40 -9.91 17.91
C MET A 121 -6.85 -11.26 17.47
N GLN A 122 -6.53 -12.08 18.43
CA GLN A 122 -6.13 -13.47 18.19
C GLN A 122 -7.27 -14.35 18.65
N PHE A 123 -7.88 -15.09 17.71
CA PHE A 123 -9.02 -15.93 17.99
C PHE A 123 -8.62 -17.32 18.52
N ALA A 124 -7.40 -17.75 18.20
CA ALA A 124 -6.81 -18.99 18.65
C ALA A 124 -5.30 -18.88 18.42
N PRO A 125 -4.48 -19.74 18.98
CA PRO A 125 -3.03 -19.69 18.73
C PRO A 125 -2.74 -19.66 17.22
N GLY A 126 -2.10 -18.58 16.78
CA GLY A 126 -1.77 -18.40 15.37
C GLY A 126 -2.92 -17.97 14.47
N VAL A 127 -4.12 -17.74 15.03
CA VAL A 127 -5.28 -17.34 14.25
C VAL A 127 -5.65 -15.90 14.59
N TRP A 128 -5.30 -14.98 13.70
CA TRP A 128 -5.47 -13.55 13.91
C TRP A 128 -6.66 -13.01 13.12
N GLY A 129 -7.27 -11.95 13.61
CA GLY A 129 -8.18 -11.16 12.80
C GLY A 129 -7.39 -10.42 11.73
N MET A 130 -7.94 -10.36 10.52
CA MET A 130 -7.30 -9.67 9.41
C MET A 130 -8.11 -8.44 9.03
N ILE A 131 -7.40 -7.39 8.66
CA ILE A 131 -8.00 -6.13 8.21
C ILE A 131 -7.82 -6.06 6.70
N ASP A 132 -8.93 -5.92 5.99
CA ASP A 132 -8.89 -5.73 4.54
C ASP A 132 -8.74 -4.23 4.27
N ASN A 133 -7.52 -3.81 3.94
CA ASN A 133 -7.19 -2.42 3.60
C ASN A 133 -7.07 -2.26 2.09
N SER A 134 -7.80 -3.08 1.34
CA SER A 134 -7.78 -3.06 -0.12
C SER A 134 -8.69 -1.98 -0.66
N ALA A 135 -8.38 -1.50 -1.87
CA ALA A 135 -9.23 -0.54 -2.55
C ALA A 135 -8.95 -0.59 -4.05
N SER A 136 -9.94 -0.21 -4.83
CA SER A 136 -9.83 -0.09 -6.28
C SER A 136 -10.38 1.26 -6.68
N ARG A 137 -9.67 1.94 -7.56
CA ARG A 137 -10.09 3.26 -8.00
C ARG A 137 -9.38 3.63 -9.29
N THR A 138 -10.05 4.41 -10.14
CA THR A 138 -9.39 5.05 -11.26
C THR A 138 -8.73 6.33 -10.75
N LEU A 139 -7.42 6.43 -10.92
CA LEU A 139 -6.64 7.59 -10.48
C LEU A 139 -5.97 8.23 -11.67
N THR A 140 -5.94 9.55 -11.69
CA THR A 140 -5.24 10.30 -12.72
C THR A 140 -3.83 10.59 -12.23
N LEU A 141 -2.85 10.30 -13.08
CA LEU A 141 -1.46 10.54 -12.75
C LEU A 141 -1.22 12.02 -12.53
N GLN A 142 -0.70 12.37 -11.35
CA GLN A 142 -0.35 13.74 -11.02
C GLN A 142 1.05 14.03 -11.54
N GLY A 143 1.33 15.30 -11.75
CA GLY A 143 2.64 15.72 -12.19
C GLY A 143 3.72 15.34 -11.19
N GLU A 144 4.97 15.44 -11.65
CA GLU A 144 6.09 15.10 -10.80
C GLU A 144 6.21 16.04 -9.60
N ARG A 145 6.96 15.60 -8.69
CA ARG A 145 7.23 16.28 -7.48
C ARG A 145 8.52 16.89 -7.41
#